data_77d26815727cc4d8cb18ed35269e60e3
#
_entry.id   77d26815727cc4d8cb18ed35269e60e3
#
_cell.length_a   1.000
_cell.length_b   1.000
_cell.length_c   1.000
_cell.angle_alpha   90.00
_cell.angle_beta   90.00
_cell.angle_gamma   90.00
#
_symmetry.space_group_name_H-M   'P 1'
#
loop_
_entity.id
_entity.type
_entity.pdbx_description
1 polymer ?
#
loop_
_entity_poly.entity_id
_entity_poly.type
_entity_poly.pdbx_seq_one_letter_code
_entity_poly.pdbx_strand_id
1 'polypeptide(L)'
;EAMAKQLYDYWFVQFDFPNENGKPYKSSGGKMVWNEKLKREIPKGWNVLKLGEHCSFNKRTSNGYFNHPILYLDTSNITNNTIDELQFLNPSSDIIPSRARRLVQEGDIVYSTVRPNLKHFGIIMNPDYNMVVSTGFAVITANWSAYRYFIYQFLIQAATIENLSTIAQSAVSAYPSINTSDIENLDLVVPPDSMIEKYAKTACRLYLQIDTNYKEIKSLTKQRDELLPLLMNGQVSVNSDLSVYKKRRGKVPLLDSKRCVRHLSPSSAIHNCFGQRILDR
;
A
#
# COMPACT_ATOMS: atom_id res chain seq x y z
N GLU A 1 -9.82 -3.83 -6.33
CA GLU A 1 -8.39 -4.13 -6.61
C GLU A 1 -8.15 -4.40 -8.10
N ALA A 2 -8.94 -5.24 -8.77
CA ALA A 2 -8.78 -5.53 -10.19
C ALA A 2 -8.71 -4.29 -11.08
N MET A 3 -9.56 -3.28 -10.83
CA MET A 3 -9.52 -2.00 -11.56
C MET A 3 -8.22 -1.23 -11.34
N ALA A 4 -7.67 -1.24 -10.11
CA ALA A 4 -6.41 -0.57 -9.81
C ALA A 4 -5.24 -1.26 -10.53
N LYS A 5 -5.26 -2.59 -10.56
CA LYS A 5 -4.29 -3.38 -11.34
C LYS A 5 -4.41 -3.13 -12.84
N GLN A 6 -5.62 -3.15 -13.41
CA GLN A 6 -5.85 -2.86 -14.83
C GLN A 6 -5.36 -1.46 -15.22
N LEU A 7 -5.61 -0.45 -14.37
CA LEU A 7 -5.12 0.91 -14.61
C LEU A 7 -3.60 0.95 -14.64
N TYR A 8 -2.93 0.27 -13.69
CA TYR A 8 -1.48 0.18 -13.65
C TYR A 8 -0.94 -0.55 -14.90
N ASP A 9 -1.49 -1.71 -15.21
CA ASP A 9 -1.05 -2.51 -16.37
C ASP A 9 -1.21 -1.73 -17.67
N TYR A 10 -2.32 -1.03 -17.84
CA TYR A 10 -2.57 -0.22 -19.03
C TYR A 10 -1.56 0.94 -19.17
N TRP A 11 -1.24 1.62 -18.06
CA TRP A 11 -0.36 2.78 -18.10
C TRP A 11 1.13 2.41 -18.15
N PHE A 12 1.56 1.43 -17.37
CA PHE A 12 2.98 1.20 -17.05
C PHE A 12 3.53 -0.14 -17.56
N VAL A 13 2.66 -1.09 -17.90
CA VAL A 13 3.07 -2.36 -18.51
C VAL A 13 2.85 -2.32 -20.01
N GLN A 14 1.67 -1.89 -20.46
CA GLN A 14 1.32 -1.75 -21.88
C GLN A 14 1.80 -0.43 -22.47
N PHE A 15 2.05 0.60 -21.65
CA PHE A 15 2.43 1.95 -22.02
C PHE A 15 1.36 2.72 -22.82
N ASP A 16 0.10 2.39 -22.59
CA ASP A 16 -1.05 3.05 -23.22
C ASP A 16 -1.68 4.13 -22.31
N PHE A 17 -0.84 4.79 -21.51
CA PHE A 17 -1.26 5.98 -20.76
C PHE A 17 -1.80 7.07 -21.68
N PRO A 18 -2.70 7.96 -21.23
CA PRO A 18 -3.25 9.04 -22.06
C PRO A 18 -2.15 10.02 -22.48
N ASN A 19 -1.98 10.19 -23.79
CA ASN A 19 -1.12 11.22 -24.38
C ASN A 19 -1.79 12.62 -24.26
N GLU A 20 -1.17 13.65 -24.84
CA GLU A 20 -1.68 15.02 -24.82
C GLU A 20 -3.09 15.16 -25.42
N ASN A 21 -3.45 14.29 -26.36
CA ASN A 21 -4.76 14.24 -27.01
C ASN A 21 -5.75 13.27 -26.33
N GLY A 22 -5.39 12.71 -25.16
CA GLY A 22 -6.20 11.74 -24.45
C GLY A 22 -6.25 10.34 -25.09
N LYS A 23 -5.46 10.08 -26.15
CA LYS A 23 -5.38 8.78 -26.82
C LYS A 23 -4.33 7.88 -26.14
N PRO A 24 -4.45 6.53 -26.24
CA PRO A 24 -3.43 5.60 -25.75
C PRO A 24 -2.06 5.89 -26.38
N TYR A 25 -1.00 6.03 -25.56
CA TYR A 25 0.30 6.48 -26.06
C TYR A 25 0.91 5.51 -27.05
N LYS A 26 1.21 4.28 -26.67
CA LYS A 26 1.87 3.29 -27.51
C LYS A 26 1.03 2.91 -28.73
N SER A 27 -0.25 2.57 -28.51
CA SER A 27 -1.18 2.15 -29.57
C SER A 27 -1.48 3.25 -30.60
N SER A 28 -1.26 4.53 -30.24
CA SER A 28 -1.39 5.68 -31.18
C SER A 28 -0.06 6.10 -31.80
N GLY A 29 0.97 5.26 -31.77
CA GLY A 29 2.27 5.53 -32.38
C GLY A 29 3.22 6.36 -31.52
N GLY A 30 3.07 6.34 -30.20
CA GLY A 30 4.00 6.98 -29.26
C GLY A 30 5.43 6.47 -29.44
N LYS A 31 6.41 7.36 -29.33
CA LYS A 31 7.82 7.03 -29.55
C LYS A 31 8.35 6.11 -28.45
N MET A 32 8.81 4.93 -28.83
CA MET A 32 9.45 3.96 -27.95
C MET A 32 10.96 3.95 -28.18
N VAL A 33 11.73 3.60 -27.15
CA VAL A 33 13.19 3.50 -27.17
C VAL A 33 13.59 2.16 -26.54
N TRP A 34 14.50 1.44 -27.19
CA TRP A 34 15.04 0.20 -26.65
C TRP A 34 15.86 0.46 -25.39
N ASN A 35 15.60 -0.31 -24.34
CA ASN A 35 16.36 -0.26 -23.11
C ASN A 35 17.19 -1.54 -22.94
N GLU A 36 18.52 -1.39 -22.95
CA GLU A 36 19.46 -2.50 -22.89
C GLU A 36 19.39 -3.29 -21.57
N LYS A 37 19.09 -2.62 -20.49
CA LYS A 37 19.02 -3.22 -19.15
C LYS A 37 17.80 -4.12 -19.01
N LEU A 38 16.65 -3.66 -19.49
CA LEU A 38 15.39 -4.38 -19.40
C LEU A 38 15.12 -5.30 -20.60
N LYS A 39 15.96 -5.24 -21.65
CA LYS A 39 15.79 -5.97 -22.93
C LYS A 39 14.39 -5.80 -23.52
N ARG A 40 13.85 -4.59 -23.42
CA ARG A 40 12.54 -4.24 -23.97
C ARG A 40 12.46 -2.75 -24.31
N GLU A 41 11.47 -2.40 -25.12
CA GLU A 41 11.17 -0.99 -25.41
C GLU A 41 10.42 -0.34 -24.24
N ILE A 42 10.78 0.92 -23.95
CA ILE A 42 10.11 1.80 -23.01
C ILE A 42 9.76 3.13 -23.68
N PRO A 43 8.79 3.91 -23.19
CA PRO A 43 8.46 5.21 -23.76
C PRO A 43 9.67 6.16 -23.73
N LYS A 44 9.82 6.95 -24.77
CA LYS A 44 10.89 7.96 -24.84
C LYS A 44 10.77 8.94 -23.67
N GLY A 45 11.88 9.17 -22.97
CA GLY A 45 11.95 10.08 -21.82
C GLY A 45 11.62 9.43 -20.48
N TRP A 46 11.34 8.12 -20.45
CA TRP A 46 11.25 7.37 -19.20
C TRP A 46 12.63 6.82 -18.82
N ASN A 47 12.87 6.71 -17.52
CA ASN A 47 14.14 6.26 -16.96
C ASN A 47 13.98 4.88 -16.30
N VAL A 48 15.09 4.15 -16.19
CA VAL A 48 15.16 2.92 -15.38
C VAL A 48 16.05 3.22 -14.18
N LEU A 49 15.45 3.24 -13.00
CA LEU A 49 16.08 3.59 -11.73
C LEU A 49 15.88 2.46 -10.73
N LYS A 50 16.65 2.48 -9.64
CA LYS A 50 16.44 1.54 -8.55
C LYS A 50 15.27 1.99 -7.68
N LEU A 51 14.48 1.02 -7.17
CA LEU A 51 13.36 1.31 -6.30
C LEU A 51 13.78 2.10 -5.05
N GLY A 52 14.96 1.80 -4.48
CA GLY A 52 15.52 2.49 -3.33
C GLY A 52 15.74 3.99 -3.53
N GLU A 53 15.83 4.48 -4.78
CA GLU A 53 15.94 5.91 -5.07
C GLU A 53 14.61 6.66 -4.85
N HIS A 54 13.48 5.95 -4.89
CA HIS A 54 12.13 6.51 -4.76
C HIS A 54 11.45 6.21 -3.41
N CYS A 55 12.06 5.38 -2.58
CA CYS A 55 11.50 5.02 -1.28
C CYS A 55 12.56 4.96 -0.18
N SER A 56 12.05 5.04 1.05
CA SER A 56 12.83 4.78 2.27
C SER A 56 12.30 3.51 2.92
N PHE A 57 13.21 2.70 3.47
CA PHE A 57 12.85 1.41 4.05
C PHE A 57 13.01 1.43 5.56
N ASN A 58 12.04 0.86 6.27
CA ASN A 58 12.08 0.66 7.72
C ASN A 58 12.44 1.93 8.52
N LYS A 59 12.03 3.10 8.03
CA LYS A 59 12.43 4.42 8.54
C LYS A 59 12.04 4.63 10.00
N ARG A 60 10.95 4.03 10.44
CA ARG A 60 10.43 4.18 11.80
C ARG A 60 10.42 2.83 12.51
N THR A 61 11.18 2.75 13.58
CA THR A 61 11.30 1.54 14.38
C THR A 61 11.25 1.90 15.87
N SER A 62 10.43 1.15 16.63
CA SER A 62 10.39 1.23 18.08
C SER A 62 11.49 0.37 18.70
N ASN A 63 11.91 0.71 19.89
CA ASN A 63 12.78 -0.13 20.71
C ASN A 63 12.07 -1.38 21.28
N GLY A 64 10.75 -1.50 21.08
CA GLY A 64 9.91 -2.59 21.54
C GLY A 64 9.32 -2.39 22.94
N TYR A 65 9.53 -1.24 23.57
CA TYR A 65 8.87 -0.86 24.82
C TYR A 65 7.70 0.07 24.50
N PHE A 66 6.53 -0.31 24.97
CA PHE A 66 5.30 0.45 24.80
C PHE A 66 4.70 0.73 26.19
N ASN A 67 4.24 1.95 26.39
CA ASN A 67 3.54 2.39 27.60
C ASN A 67 2.02 2.48 27.41
N HIS A 68 1.53 2.08 26.25
CA HIS A 68 0.12 2.06 25.88
C HIS A 68 -0.18 0.80 25.05
N PRO A 69 -1.45 0.38 24.99
CA PRO A 69 -1.85 -0.74 24.13
C PRO A 69 -1.50 -0.50 22.68
N ILE A 70 -1.10 -1.55 21.98
CA ILE A 70 -0.75 -1.54 20.56
C ILE A 70 -1.68 -2.43 19.74
N LEU A 71 -1.83 -2.09 18.47
CA LEU A 71 -2.46 -2.93 17.45
C LEU A 71 -1.36 -3.56 16.60
N TYR A 72 -1.11 -4.82 16.83
CA TYR A 72 -0.01 -5.54 16.20
C TYR A 72 -0.46 -6.31 14.97
N LEU A 73 0.24 -6.07 13.85
CA LEU A 73 0.09 -6.83 12.61
C LEU A 73 1.27 -7.77 12.42
N ASP A 74 1.03 -9.07 12.51
CA ASP A 74 2.02 -10.07 12.12
C ASP A 74 1.94 -10.39 10.61
N THR A 75 3.00 -11.00 10.08
CA THR A 75 3.12 -11.34 8.65
C THR A 75 2.03 -12.28 8.16
N SER A 76 1.56 -13.19 9.01
CA SER A 76 0.48 -14.13 8.68
C SER A 76 -0.91 -13.50 8.62
N ASN A 77 -1.09 -12.30 9.18
CA ASN A 77 -2.40 -11.67 9.34
C ASN A 77 -2.72 -10.65 8.23
N ILE A 78 -1.97 -10.68 7.14
CA ILE A 78 -2.28 -9.94 5.93
C ILE A 78 -2.00 -10.78 4.69
N THR A 79 -2.93 -10.78 3.74
CA THR A 79 -2.77 -11.47 2.46
C THR A 79 -3.42 -10.63 1.36
N ASN A 80 -2.68 -10.33 0.29
CA ASN A 80 -3.17 -9.53 -0.84
C ASN A 80 -3.92 -8.27 -0.38
N ASN A 81 -3.28 -7.45 0.46
CA ASN A 81 -3.87 -6.21 0.98
C ASN A 81 -5.08 -6.38 1.91
N THR A 82 -5.48 -7.57 2.25
CA THR A 82 -6.56 -7.83 3.22
C THR A 82 -5.94 -8.15 4.56
N ILE A 83 -6.24 -7.32 5.57
CA ILE A 83 -5.85 -7.55 6.96
C ILE A 83 -6.94 -8.40 7.60
N ASP A 84 -6.59 -9.65 7.96
CA ASP A 84 -7.52 -10.58 8.61
C ASP A 84 -7.79 -10.14 10.04
N GLU A 85 -6.73 -9.89 10.82
CA GLU A 85 -6.84 -9.49 12.20
C GLU A 85 -5.67 -8.59 12.64
N LEU A 86 -5.98 -7.62 13.49
CA LEU A 86 -4.99 -6.85 14.27
C LEU A 86 -5.06 -7.33 15.72
N GLN A 87 -3.95 -7.83 16.24
CA GLN A 87 -3.87 -8.28 17.63
C GLN A 87 -3.80 -7.07 18.56
N PHE A 88 -4.81 -6.93 19.43
CA PHE A 88 -4.76 -5.93 20.51
C PHE A 88 -3.88 -6.47 21.65
N LEU A 89 -2.78 -5.78 21.93
CA LEU A 89 -1.83 -6.17 22.97
C LEU A 89 -1.66 -5.05 23.98
N ASN A 90 -1.92 -5.33 25.24
CA ASN A 90 -1.72 -4.40 26.35
C ASN A 90 -0.41 -4.74 27.06
N PRO A 91 0.61 -3.85 27.06
CA PRO A 91 1.92 -4.11 27.69
C PRO A 91 1.84 -4.40 29.19
N SER A 92 0.76 -3.99 29.85
CA SER A 92 0.58 -4.25 31.30
C SER A 92 0.11 -5.68 31.63
N SER A 93 -0.48 -6.39 30.65
CA SER A 93 -1.05 -7.74 30.84
C SER A 93 -0.49 -8.77 29.86
N ASP A 94 -0.04 -8.33 28.69
CA ASP A 94 0.32 -9.22 27.57
C ASP A 94 1.82 -9.19 27.31
N ILE A 95 2.33 -10.32 26.81
CA ILE A 95 3.72 -10.41 26.35
C ILE A 95 3.79 -9.82 24.94
N ILE A 96 4.49 -8.70 24.81
CA ILE A 96 4.68 -8.07 23.52
C ILE A 96 5.70 -8.89 22.70
N PRO A 97 5.34 -9.33 21.47
CA PRO A 97 6.27 -10.08 20.63
C PRO A 97 7.54 -9.25 20.35
N SER A 98 8.70 -9.87 20.44
CA SER A 98 10.00 -9.22 20.17
C SER A 98 10.09 -8.62 18.74
N ARG A 99 9.26 -9.13 17.83
CA ARG A 99 9.13 -8.67 16.45
C ARG A 99 8.22 -7.44 16.30
N ALA A 100 7.45 -7.03 17.29
CA ALA A 100 6.58 -5.85 17.27
C ALA A 100 7.41 -4.57 17.36
N ARG A 101 7.99 -4.12 16.25
CA ARG A 101 8.95 -3.00 16.25
C ARG A 101 8.77 -1.99 15.14
N ARG A 102 8.19 -2.34 14.00
CA ARG A 102 8.05 -1.45 12.87
C ARG A 102 6.84 -0.55 13.05
N LEU A 103 7.04 0.76 13.00
CA LEU A 103 5.95 1.74 13.02
C LEU A 103 5.55 2.09 11.60
N VAL A 104 4.26 2.25 11.36
CA VAL A 104 3.69 2.56 10.06
C VAL A 104 2.94 3.88 10.07
N GLN A 105 2.83 4.49 8.91
CA GLN A 105 2.00 5.66 8.65
C GLN A 105 1.14 5.43 7.42
N GLU A 106 0.20 6.33 7.18
CA GLU A 106 -0.66 6.26 6.02
C GLU A 106 0.15 6.26 4.70
N GLY A 107 -0.17 5.31 3.83
CA GLY A 107 0.48 5.15 2.54
C GLY A 107 1.77 4.33 2.57
N ASP A 108 2.20 3.84 3.73
CA ASP A 108 3.29 2.88 3.81
C ASP A 108 2.87 1.55 3.19
N ILE A 109 3.81 0.91 2.52
CA ILE A 109 3.63 -0.43 1.98
C ILE A 109 4.35 -1.40 2.92
N VAL A 110 3.62 -2.41 3.39
CA VAL A 110 4.19 -3.52 4.14
C VAL A 110 4.37 -4.70 3.19
N TYR A 111 5.57 -5.25 3.13
CA TYR A 111 5.92 -6.37 2.25
C TYR A 111 6.67 -7.44 3.04
N SER A 112 6.13 -8.65 3.12
CA SER A 112 6.79 -9.74 3.85
C SER A 112 8.13 -10.10 3.21
N THR A 113 9.17 -10.14 4.02
CA THR A 113 10.50 -10.58 3.59
C THR A 113 10.64 -12.10 3.60
N VAL A 114 9.66 -12.83 4.13
CA VAL A 114 9.63 -14.28 4.18
C VAL A 114 8.62 -14.82 3.20
N ARG A 115 9.03 -15.75 2.34
CA ARG A 115 8.18 -16.42 1.34
C ARG A 115 7.32 -15.45 0.54
N PRO A 116 7.91 -14.61 -0.35
CA PRO A 116 7.18 -13.62 -1.13
C PRO A 116 6.00 -14.19 -1.92
N ASN A 117 6.08 -15.45 -2.32
CA ASN A 117 5.02 -16.18 -3.02
C ASN A 117 3.70 -16.31 -2.22
N LEU A 118 3.74 -16.18 -0.88
CA LEU A 118 2.54 -16.20 -0.05
C LEU A 118 1.75 -14.90 -0.10
N LYS A 119 2.29 -13.86 -0.76
CA LYS A 119 1.62 -12.57 -1.01
C LYS A 119 1.17 -11.86 0.29
N HIS A 120 1.97 -11.96 1.34
CA HIS A 120 1.76 -11.21 2.57
C HIS A 120 2.27 -9.78 2.40
N PHE A 121 1.46 -8.95 1.77
CA PHE A 121 1.76 -7.53 1.51
C PHE A 121 0.47 -6.71 1.48
N GLY A 122 0.62 -5.41 1.66
CA GLY A 122 -0.48 -4.46 1.57
C GLY A 122 0.00 -3.02 1.64
N ILE A 123 -0.89 -2.09 1.29
CA ILE A 123 -0.73 -0.66 1.51
C ILE A 123 -1.57 -0.26 2.71
N ILE A 124 -0.93 0.37 3.69
CA ILE A 124 -1.60 0.79 4.93
C ILE A 124 -2.39 2.06 4.67
N MET A 125 -3.71 1.93 4.78
CA MET A 125 -4.63 3.06 4.65
C MET A 125 -5.25 3.35 6.01
N ASN A 126 -5.18 4.61 6.46
CA ASN A 126 -5.73 5.06 7.75
C ASN A 126 -5.31 4.18 8.95
N PRO A 127 -4.01 4.03 9.24
CA PRO A 127 -3.56 3.27 10.39
C PRO A 127 -4.00 3.95 11.71
N ASP A 128 -4.30 3.14 12.70
CA ASP A 128 -4.44 3.65 14.05
C ASP A 128 -3.09 4.16 14.56
N TYR A 129 -3.11 5.18 15.45
CA TYR A 129 -1.89 5.82 15.97
C TYR A 129 -0.93 4.86 16.68
N ASN A 130 -1.46 3.75 17.19
CA ASN A 130 -0.75 2.71 17.94
C ASN A 130 -0.50 1.43 17.11
N MET A 131 -0.63 1.52 15.79
CA MET A 131 -0.39 0.37 14.90
C MET A 131 1.11 0.08 14.79
N VAL A 132 1.46 -1.17 15.07
CA VAL A 132 2.84 -1.71 15.00
C VAL A 132 2.84 -2.96 14.14
N VAL A 133 3.82 -3.11 13.26
CA VAL A 133 3.94 -4.30 12.42
C VAL A 133 5.21 -5.08 12.73
N SER A 134 5.19 -6.34 12.36
CA SER A 134 6.30 -7.29 12.58
C SER A 134 7.57 -6.87 11.84
N THR A 135 8.75 -7.16 12.43
CA THR A 135 10.05 -7.04 11.74
C THR A 135 10.17 -7.98 10.54
N GLY A 136 9.28 -8.94 10.37
CA GLY A 136 9.17 -9.76 9.18
C GLY A 136 8.68 -9.01 7.93
N PHE A 137 8.19 -7.77 8.09
CA PHE A 137 7.90 -6.89 6.98
C PHE A 137 9.07 -5.95 6.67
N ALA A 138 9.32 -5.70 5.39
CA ALA A 138 9.91 -4.45 4.93
C ALA A 138 8.79 -3.40 4.88
N VAL A 139 8.94 -2.32 5.65
CA VAL A 139 8.05 -1.15 5.59
C VAL A 139 8.64 -0.16 4.60
N ILE A 140 7.93 0.09 3.52
CA ILE A 140 8.38 0.90 2.38
C ILE A 140 7.59 2.19 2.37
N THR A 141 8.27 3.30 2.56
CA THR A 141 7.68 4.64 2.53
C THR A 141 8.11 5.33 1.24
N ALA A 142 7.18 5.71 0.38
CA ALA A 142 7.48 6.48 -0.82
C ALA A 142 8.03 7.87 -0.44
N ASN A 143 9.15 8.28 -1.04
CA ASN A 143 9.77 9.57 -0.78
C ASN A 143 8.87 10.74 -1.21
N TRP A 144 8.07 10.53 -2.24
CA TRP A 144 6.98 11.41 -2.64
C TRP A 144 5.66 10.64 -2.62
N SER A 145 4.67 11.17 -1.92
CA SER A 145 3.40 10.47 -1.66
C SER A 145 2.64 10.04 -2.93
N ALA A 146 2.86 10.71 -4.06
CA ALA A 146 2.26 10.33 -5.33
C ALA A 146 2.75 8.98 -5.86
N TYR A 147 3.98 8.58 -5.51
CA TYR A 147 4.54 7.29 -5.94
C TYR A 147 3.96 6.08 -5.22
N ARG A 148 3.29 6.24 -4.06
CA ARG A 148 2.85 5.11 -3.21
C ARG A 148 2.06 4.04 -3.96
N TYR A 149 1.08 4.44 -4.75
CA TYR A 149 0.21 3.50 -5.48
C TYR A 149 0.93 2.86 -6.67
N PHE A 150 1.79 3.62 -7.33
CA PHE A 150 2.63 3.14 -8.41
C PHE A 150 3.64 2.09 -7.92
N ILE A 151 4.34 2.38 -6.82
CA ILE A 151 5.29 1.46 -6.19
C ILE A 151 4.57 0.21 -5.67
N TYR A 152 3.42 0.38 -5.01
CA TYR A 152 2.64 -0.75 -4.53
C TYR A 152 2.24 -1.68 -5.68
N GLN A 153 1.69 -1.15 -6.76
CA GLN A 153 1.30 -1.93 -7.94
C GLN A 153 2.49 -2.60 -8.62
N PHE A 154 3.66 -1.95 -8.65
CA PHE A 154 4.89 -2.57 -9.15
C PHE A 154 5.29 -3.79 -8.31
N LEU A 155 5.28 -3.66 -7.00
CA LEU A 155 5.70 -4.72 -6.07
C LEU A 155 4.79 -5.95 -6.12
N ILE A 156 3.50 -5.77 -6.42
CA ILE A 156 2.54 -6.88 -6.49
C ILE A 156 2.39 -7.49 -7.89
N GLN A 157 3.16 -7.03 -8.90
CA GLN A 157 3.18 -7.66 -10.20
C GLN A 157 3.70 -9.10 -10.11
N ALA A 158 3.10 -10.00 -10.88
CA ALA A 158 3.50 -11.42 -10.89
C ALA A 158 4.99 -11.60 -11.16
N ALA A 159 5.54 -10.87 -12.15
CA ALA A 159 6.96 -10.91 -12.48
C ALA A 159 7.85 -10.45 -11.31
N THR A 160 7.44 -9.42 -10.55
CA THR A 160 8.19 -8.93 -9.38
C THR A 160 8.17 -9.96 -8.26
N ILE A 161 7.01 -10.56 -7.98
CA ILE A 161 6.84 -11.60 -6.95
C ILE A 161 7.68 -12.83 -7.33
N GLU A 162 7.68 -13.25 -8.58
CA GLU A 162 8.44 -14.40 -9.09
C GLU A 162 9.95 -14.14 -8.95
N ASN A 163 10.42 -12.96 -9.35
CA ASN A 163 11.82 -12.54 -9.20
C ASN A 163 12.25 -12.59 -7.72
N LEU A 164 11.49 -11.95 -6.83
CA LEU A 164 11.79 -11.97 -5.39
C LEU A 164 11.71 -13.37 -4.79
N SER A 165 10.79 -14.22 -5.27
CA SER A 165 10.68 -15.61 -4.83
C SER A 165 11.89 -16.45 -5.28
N THR A 166 12.41 -16.21 -6.47
CA THR A 166 13.63 -16.84 -6.99
C THR A 166 14.84 -16.44 -6.14
N ILE A 167 14.98 -15.15 -5.81
CA ILE A 167 16.02 -14.64 -4.91
C ILE A 167 15.91 -15.32 -3.54
N ALA A 168 14.71 -15.39 -2.98
CA ALA A 168 14.48 -16.03 -1.69
C ALA A 168 14.87 -17.52 -1.67
N GLN A 169 14.62 -18.24 -2.77
CA GLN A 169 14.97 -19.66 -2.90
C GLN A 169 16.48 -19.90 -3.05
N SER A 170 17.21 -18.93 -3.62
CA SER A 170 18.66 -19.01 -3.77
C SER A 170 19.42 -18.71 -2.46
N ALA A 171 18.74 -18.14 -1.45
CA ALA A 171 19.34 -17.90 -0.14
C ALA A 171 19.57 -19.24 0.59
N VAL A 172 20.74 -19.39 1.18
CA VAL A 172 21.20 -20.63 1.89
C VAL A 172 20.45 -20.86 3.23
N SER A 173 19.30 -20.26 3.42
CA SER A 173 18.49 -20.32 4.65
C SER A 173 17.47 -21.47 4.59
N ALA A 174 17.21 -22.11 5.73
CA ALA A 174 16.14 -23.10 5.88
C ALA A 174 14.73 -22.54 5.55
N TYR A 175 14.60 -21.21 5.60
CA TYR A 175 13.38 -20.49 5.21
C TYR A 175 13.68 -19.54 4.06
N PRO A 176 13.00 -19.67 2.89
CA PRO A 176 13.14 -18.73 1.78
C PRO A 176 12.84 -17.30 2.24
N SER A 177 13.84 -16.44 2.25
CA SER A 177 13.73 -15.06 2.70
C SER A 177 14.55 -14.12 1.82
N ILE A 178 14.09 -12.90 1.71
CA ILE A 178 14.76 -11.78 1.03
C ILE A 178 15.21 -10.75 2.04
N ASN A 179 16.22 -9.99 1.68
CA ASN A 179 16.65 -8.82 2.43
C ASN A 179 15.95 -7.57 1.89
N THR A 180 15.91 -6.52 2.68
CA THR A 180 15.41 -5.21 2.24
C THR A 180 16.17 -4.71 1.00
N SER A 181 17.48 -4.95 0.95
CA SER A 181 18.34 -4.59 -0.19
C SER A 181 17.92 -5.26 -1.51
N ASP A 182 17.33 -6.46 -1.46
CA ASP A 182 16.86 -7.14 -2.67
C ASP A 182 15.67 -6.38 -3.28
N ILE A 183 14.81 -5.81 -2.42
CA ILE A 183 13.70 -4.97 -2.84
C ILE A 183 14.20 -3.60 -3.32
N GLU A 184 15.15 -2.98 -2.59
CA GLU A 184 15.76 -1.69 -2.95
C GLU A 184 16.41 -1.72 -4.33
N ASN A 185 17.03 -2.85 -4.68
CA ASN A 185 17.75 -3.04 -5.94
C ASN A 185 16.87 -3.43 -7.14
N LEU A 186 15.55 -3.54 -6.98
CA LEU A 186 14.64 -3.78 -8.11
C LEU A 186 14.71 -2.63 -9.12
N ASP A 187 14.74 -2.99 -10.40
CA ASP A 187 14.71 -2.02 -11.49
C ASP A 187 13.29 -1.57 -11.77
N LEU A 188 13.05 -0.27 -11.64
CA LEU A 188 11.77 0.37 -11.82
C LEU A 188 11.80 1.27 -13.06
N VAL A 189 10.82 1.11 -13.95
CA VAL A 189 10.64 2.02 -15.09
C VAL A 189 9.85 3.22 -14.60
N VAL A 190 10.51 4.37 -14.49
CA VAL A 190 9.96 5.57 -13.89
C VAL A 190 9.53 6.55 -14.96
N PRO A 191 8.23 6.91 -15.01
CA PRO A 191 7.72 7.95 -15.91
C PRO A 191 8.04 9.35 -15.36
N PRO A 192 7.81 10.42 -16.16
CA PRO A 192 7.87 11.79 -15.68
C PRO A 192 6.90 12.04 -14.51
N ASP A 193 7.28 12.91 -13.57
CA ASP A 193 6.52 13.22 -12.35
C ASP A 193 5.06 13.65 -12.64
N SER A 194 4.86 14.43 -13.71
CA SER A 194 3.51 14.85 -14.13
C SER A 194 2.60 13.68 -14.49
N MET A 195 3.16 12.56 -14.96
CA MET A 195 2.45 11.32 -15.25
C MET A 195 2.08 10.60 -13.96
N ILE A 196 3.02 10.51 -13.01
CA ILE A 196 2.79 9.95 -11.68
C ILE A 196 1.67 10.71 -10.96
N GLU A 197 1.65 12.05 -11.03
CA GLU A 197 0.57 12.84 -10.42
C GLU A 197 -0.81 12.52 -11.04
N LYS A 198 -0.88 12.43 -12.37
CA LYS A 198 -2.13 12.07 -13.06
C LYS A 198 -2.61 10.69 -12.64
N TYR A 199 -1.70 9.71 -12.62
CA TYR A 199 -2.00 8.35 -12.18
C TYR A 199 -2.45 8.34 -10.71
N ALA A 200 -1.70 9.00 -9.83
CA ALA A 200 -1.98 9.02 -8.40
C ALA A 200 -3.36 9.61 -8.08
N LYS A 201 -3.82 10.64 -8.82
CA LYS A 201 -5.17 11.20 -8.67
C LYS A 201 -6.26 10.17 -8.92
N THR A 202 -6.09 9.32 -9.94
CA THR A 202 -7.06 8.28 -10.28
C THR A 202 -6.93 7.10 -9.32
N ALA A 203 -5.71 6.64 -9.06
CA ALA A 203 -5.42 5.54 -8.15
C ALA A 203 -5.90 5.84 -6.72
N CYS A 204 -5.68 7.06 -6.21
CA CYS A 204 -6.15 7.48 -4.89
C CYS A 204 -7.65 7.24 -4.69
N ARG A 205 -8.46 7.58 -5.69
CA ARG A 205 -9.92 7.36 -5.62
C ARG A 205 -10.27 5.87 -5.51
N LEU A 206 -9.56 5.03 -6.28
CA LEU A 206 -9.76 3.58 -6.23
C LEU A 206 -9.38 3.01 -4.87
N TYR A 207 -8.24 3.43 -4.31
CA TYR A 207 -7.78 2.94 -3.00
C TYR A 207 -8.65 3.43 -1.84
N LEU A 208 -9.16 4.66 -1.89
CA LEU A 208 -10.13 5.15 -0.91
C LEU A 208 -11.44 4.36 -0.97
N GLN A 209 -11.88 3.97 -2.18
CA GLN A 209 -13.07 3.13 -2.32
C GLN A 209 -12.82 1.70 -1.82
N ILE A 210 -11.63 1.15 -2.07
CA ILE A 210 -11.21 -0.16 -1.53
C ILE A 210 -11.23 -0.13 0.00
N ASP A 211 -10.60 0.88 0.63
CA ASP A 211 -10.60 1.04 2.09
C ASP A 211 -12.00 1.16 2.67
N THR A 212 -12.87 1.93 2.02
CA THR A 212 -14.27 2.07 2.43
C THR A 212 -15.00 0.74 2.35
N ASN A 213 -14.84 0.00 1.26
CA ASN A 213 -15.46 -1.30 1.07
C ASN A 213 -14.98 -2.33 2.12
N TYR A 214 -13.68 -2.35 2.44
CA TYR A 214 -13.16 -3.24 3.49
C TYR A 214 -13.74 -2.91 4.87
N LYS A 215 -13.86 -1.64 5.22
CA LYS A 215 -14.49 -1.22 6.48
C LYS A 215 -15.96 -1.63 6.54
N GLU A 216 -16.68 -1.48 5.43
CA GLU A 216 -18.08 -1.90 5.33
C GLU A 216 -18.22 -3.42 5.45
N ILE A 217 -17.40 -4.20 4.73
CA ILE A 217 -17.37 -5.66 4.82
C ILE A 217 -17.11 -6.10 6.27
N LYS A 218 -16.09 -5.52 6.93
CA LYS A 218 -15.77 -5.83 8.31
C LYS A 218 -16.94 -5.54 9.26
N SER A 219 -17.61 -4.40 9.09
CA SER A 219 -18.79 -4.03 9.88
C SER A 219 -19.96 -4.99 9.65
N LEU A 220 -20.26 -5.31 8.40
CA LEU A 220 -21.35 -6.22 8.05
C LEU A 220 -21.07 -7.66 8.53
N THR A 221 -19.82 -8.11 8.43
CA THR A 221 -19.40 -9.41 8.95
C THR A 221 -19.62 -9.49 10.45
N LYS A 222 -19.18 -8.47 11.21
CA LYS A 222 -19.42 -8.39 12.64
C LYS A 222 -20.91 -8.42 12.99
N GLN A 223 -21.73 -7.63 12.29
CA GLN A 223 -23.18 -7.62 12.50
C GLN A 223 -23.81 -8.99 12.20
N ARG A 224 -23.38 -9.67 11.14
CA ARG A 224 -23.83 -11.03 10.81
C ARG A 224 -23.50 -11.99 11.96
N ASP A 225 -22.28 -11.96 12.44
CA ASP A 225 -21.79 -12.90 13.47
C ASP A 225 -22.47 -12.64 14.83
N GLU A 226 -22.83 -11.41 15.12
CA GLU A 226 -23.62 -11.05 16.31
C GLU A 226 -25.10 -11.45 16.19
N LEU A 227 -25.70 -11.30 15.01
CA LEU A 227 -27.12 -11.56 14.81
C LEU A 227 -27.44 -13.05 14.55
N LEU A 228 -26.54 -13.78 13.89
CA LEU A 228 -26.79 -15.17 13.48
C LEU A 228 -27.15 -16.09 14.67
N PRO A 229 -26.43 -16.06 15.81
CA PRO A 229 -26.80 -16.86 16.98
C PRO A 229 -28.18 -16.48 17.56
N LEU A 230 -28.52 -15.19 17.53
CA LEU A 230 -29.82 -14.69 18.04
C LEU A 230 -31.00 -15.17 17.16
N LEU A 231 -30.79 -15.19 15.85
CA LEU A 231 -31.76 -15.72 14.89
C LEU A 231 -31.93 -17.23 15.04
N MET A 232 -30.84 -17.97 15.21
CA MET A 232 -30.87 -19.42 15.39
C MET A 232 -31.57 -19.85 16.68
N ASN A 233 -31.46 -19.04 17.73
CA ASN A 233 -32.10 -19.28 19.03
C ASN A 233 -33.52 -18.72 19.11
N GLY A 234 -34.06 -18.16 18.02
CA GLY A 234 -35.41 -17.58 18.00
C GLY A 234 -35.58 -16.33 18.85
N GLN A 235 -34.48 -15.71 19.29
CA GLN A 235 -34.50 -14.49 20.11
C GLN A 235 -34.81 -13.23 19.32
N VAL A 236 -34.63 -13.26 17.98
CA VAL A 236 -34.92 -12.18 17.06
C VAL A 236 -35.64 -12.75 15.83
N SER A 237 -36.64 -12.07 15.32
CA SER A 237 -37.31 -12.40 14.07
C SER A 237 -36.89 -11.44 12.96
N VAL A 238 -36.70 -11.96 11.73
CA VAL A 238 -36.48 -11.11 10.55
C VAL A 238 -37.85 -10.64 10.07
N ASN A 239 -38.09 -9.33 10.17
CA ASN A 239 -39.27 -8.73 9.55
C ASN A 239 -39.07 -8.69 8.03
N SER A 240 -39.89 -9.37 7.26
CA SER A 240 -39.79 -9.50 5.79
C SER A 240 -40.12 -8.22 5.01
N ASP A 241 -40.34 -7.10 5.71
CA ASP A 241 -40.69 -5.85 5.08
C ASP A 241 -39.44 -5.14 4.51
N LEU A 242 -39.10 -5.50 3.29
CA LEU A 242 -37.98 -4.98 2.50
C LEU A 242 -38.14 -3.49 2.11
N SER A 243 -39.26 -2.85 2.45
CA SER A 243 -39.57 -1.45 2.09
C SER A 243 -38.57 -0.45 2.72
N VAL A 244 -38.02 -0.76 3.87
CA VAL A 244 -37.08 0.10 4.61
C VAL A 244 -35.69 0.13 3.95
N TYR A 245 -35.28 -0.95 3.26
CA TYR A 245 -33.96 -1.05 2.62
C TYR A 245 -33.83 -0.25 1.31
N LYS A 246 -34.93 -0.02 0.59
CA LYS A 246 -34.92 0.79 -0.65
C LYS A 246 -34.58 2.26 -0.42
N LYS A 247 -34.77 2.80 0.80
CA LYS A 247 -34.55 4.23 1.10
C LYS A 247 -33.10 4.59 1.41
N ARG A 248 -32.22 3.63 1.70
CA ARG A 248 -30.80 3.89 2.06
C ARG A 248 -29.81 3.83 0.89
N ARG A 249 -30.20 3.35 -0.29
CA ARG A 249 -29.32 3.28 -1.48
C ARG A 249 -29.10 4.62 -2.21
N GLY A 250 -29.57 5.72 -1.68
CA GLY A 250 -29.61 7.01 -2.38
C GLY A 250 -28.49 8.01 -2.11
N LYS A 251 -27.51 7.72 -1.28
CA LYS A 251 -26.38 8.65 -1.07
C LYS A 251 -25.07 7.87 -0.93
N VAL A 252 -24.42 7.63 -2.05
CA VAL A 252 -22.96 7.41 -2.05
C VAL A 252 -22.34 8.75 -1.60
N PRO A 253 -21.58 8.81 -0.50
CA PRO A 253 -20.90 10.03 -0.14
C PRO A 253 -19.93 10.39 -1.27
N LEU A 254 -20.09 11.61 -1.81
CA LEU A 254 -19.10 12.17 -2.71
C LEU A 254 -17.76 12.17 -1.96
N LEU A 255 -16.81 11.38 -2.45
CA LEU A 255 -15.45 11.33 -1.93
C LEU A 255 -14.89 12.75 -1.89
N ASP A 256 -14.54 13.20 -0.68
CA ASP A 256 -14.01 14.55 -0.46
C ASP A 256 -12.72 14.73 -1.28
N SER A 257 -12.80 15.51 -2.35
CA SER A 257 -11.68 15.83 -3.22
C SER A 257 -10.50 16.45 -2.46
N LYS A 258 -10.77 17.08 -1.30
CA LYS A 258 -9.75 17.67 -0.42
C LYS A 258 -8.87 16.60 0.26
N ARG A 259 -9.38 15.39 0.48
CA ARG A 259 -8.61 14.30 1.06
C ARG A 259 -7.58 13.76 0.07
N CYS A 260 -7.94 13.60 -1.20
CA CYS A 260 -7.00 13.23 -2.26
C CYS A 260 -5.85 14.24 -2.42
N VAL A 261 -6.16 15.55 -2.32
CA VAL A 261 -5.14 16.61 -2.46
C VAL A 261 -4.17 16.59 -1.27
N ARG A 262 -4.65 16.39 -0.03
CA ARG A 262 -3.76 16.28 1.14
C ARG A 262 -2.78 15.11 1.03
N HIS A 263 -3.18 14.01 0.41
CA HIS A 263 -2.33 12.85 0.21
C HIS A 263 -1.29 13.01 -0.91
N LEU A 264 -1.42 14.03 -1.74
CA LEU A 264 -0.53 14.31 -2.87
C LEU A 264 0.43 15.48 -2.62
N SER A 265 0.26 16.22 -1.51
CA SER A 265 1.16 17.33 -1.17
C SER A 265 2.54 16.79 -0.76
N PRO A 266 3.64 17.39 -1.26
CA PRO A 266 4.98 17.08 -0.74
C PRO A 266 4.96 17.40 0.76
N SER A 267 5.44 16.47 1.59
CA SER A 267 5.66 16.79 3.01
C SER A 267 6.62 17.97 3.08
N SER A 268 6.20 19.03 3.76
CA SER A 268 6.96 20.23 4.08
C SER A 268 8.16 19.90 5.00
N ALA A 269 9.17 19.27 4.44
CA ALA A 269 10.41 18.88 5.11
C ALA A 269 11.65 19.35 4.34
N ILE A 270 11.59 20.56 3.75
CA ILE A 270 12.78 21.28 3.32
C ILE A 270 12.55 22.77 3.62
N HIS A 271 12.50 23.13 4.89
CA HIS A 271 12.77 24.48 5.39
C HIS A 271 13.04 24.37 6.88
N ASN A 272 14.28 24.09 7.24
CA ASN A 272 14.97 24.56 8.44
C ASN A 272 16.32 23.85 8.58
N CYS A 273 17.24 24.16 7.70
CA CYS A 273 18.68 23.94 7.91
C CYS A 273 19.47 24.96 7.09
N PHE A 274 19.22 26.26 7.31
CA PHE A 274 20.19 27.32 7.04
C PHE A 274 19.67 28.60 7.68
N GLY A 275 20.30 29.01 8.77
CA GLY A 275 20.12 30.35 9.31
C GLY A 275 19.95 30.41 10.81
N GLN A 276 21.03 30.16 11.56
CA GLN A 276 21.34 30.89 12.80
C GLN A 276 22.73 30.49 13.32
N ARG A 277 23.71 31.11 12.76
CA ARG A 277 24.95 31.52 13.44
C ARG A 277 25.44 32.75 12.72
N ILE A 278 25.28 33.88 13.38
CA ILE A 278 26.16 35.05 13.42
C ILE A 278 25.36 36.16 14.13
N LEU A 279 26.01 36.72 15.15
CA LEU A 279 25.68 37.85 16.03
C LEU A 279 25.06 37.42 17.38
N ASP A 280 25.92 37.23 18.38
CA ASP A 280 26.22 38.28 19.34
C ASP A 280 27.43 37.88 20.22
N ARG A 281 28.15 38.91 20.54
CA ARG A 281 29.34 39.00 21.42
C ARG A 281 29.06 38.41 22.81
#